data_7da997e6cbada5c3293d61b86ecc0ccf
#
_entry.id   7da997e6cbada5c3293d61b86ecc0ccf
#
_cell.length_a   1.000
_cell.length_b   1.000
_cell.length_c   1.000
_cell.angle_alpha   90.00
_cell.angle_beta   90.00
_cell.angle_gamma   90.00
#
_symmetry.space_group_name_H-M   'P 1'
#
loop_
_entity.id
_entity.type
_entity.pdbx_description
1 polymer ?
#
loop_
_entity_poly.entity_id
_entity_poly.type
_entity_poly.pdbx_seq_one_letter_code
_entity_poly.pdbx_strand_id
1 'polypeptide(L)'
;MASRRTRVTFRAKVAHRVPIVVDTAPVTLSRRTVLSAVTVVLLSVAGLLVPTPAGSDAAPSGWRYTMVAFSNSSARDMDVYESTDGLEYRMVRKSAYRPPTGYVRDASIFRHTDGWYYVTYTTADGASIGFARSRDRVNWSFLYNWPVPLCCAFLPGTGDGRGLGSSSGPGSSGSAGSSDGPSLSPFTTKAWAPEWFVEGGRVSVILSMSTGGGFVPYVMTALDPGLRIWSPPVPLLSIGADHIDTTVIKVGPTYHAFTKNETKKFIQHGVATSLLGPYRFVPPGNWGLLVEGPAVVQLPNGAWRMYLDAYRNGRYLYSDSTDGMRTWTPVKQIPGISGTVRHVGVMRERA
;
A
#
# COMPACT_ATOMS: atom_id res chain seq x y z
N MET A 1 27.21 -1.32 57.48
CA MET A 1 27.56 -2.10 56.26
C MET A 1 27.49 -1.16 55.07
N ALA A 2 28.65 -0.90 54.47
CA ALA A 2 28.87 0.16 53.48
C ALA A 2 28.53 -0.32 52.05
N SER A 3 27.67 0.46 51.35
CA SER A 3 27.36 0.29 49.93
C SER A 3 28.49 0.88 49.06
N ARG A 4 29.14 0.06 48.26
CA ARG A 4 30.13 0.48 47.26
C ARG A 4 29.38 0.93 45.99
N ARG A 5 29.55 2.22 45.64
CA ARG A 5 29.19 2.77 44.32
C ARG A 5 30.36 2.56 43.37
N THR A 6 30.12 1.83 42.28
CA THR A 6 31.07 1.67 41.17
C THR A 6 30.87 2.83 40.18
N ARG A 7 31.91 3.66 40.03
CA ARG A 7 31.97 4.72 39.01
C ARG A 7 32.52 4.15 37.71
N VAL A 8 31.73 4.21 36.64
CA VAL A 8 32.17 3.87 35.27
C VAL A 8 32.58 5.18 34.60
N THR A 9 33.87 5.30 34.26
CA THR A 9 34.45 6.44 33.52
C THR A 9 34.49 6.11 32.04
N PHE A 10 33.74 6.86 31.21
CA PHE A 10 33.87 6.82 29.75
C PHE A 10 35.07 7.68 29.30
N ARG A 11 36.05 7.07 28.64
CA ARG A 11 37.13 7.74 27.92
C ARG A 11 36.65 8.01 26.48
N ALA A 12 36.56 9.27 26.09
CA ALA A 12 36.36 9.70 24.72
C ALA A 12 37.63 9.48 23.89
N LYS A 13 37.53 8.79 22.76
CA LYS A 13 38.59 8.68 21.76
C LYS A 13 38.58 9.92 20.87
N VAL A 14 39.68 10.60 20.83
CA VAL A 14 39.96 11.74 19.94
C VAL A 14 40.14 11.23 18.52
N ALA A 15 39.39 11.78 17.58
CA ALA A 15 39.53 11.50 16.16
C ALA A 15 40.64 12.38 15.54
N HIS A 16 41.60 11.72 14.90
CA HIS A 16 42.65 12.38 14.12
C HIS A 16 42.06 12.97 12.83
N ARG A 17 42.25 14.26 12.65
CA ARG A 17 42.02 14.96 11.36
C ARG A 17 43.24 14.74 10.47
N VAL A 18 43.01 14.25 9.26
CA VAL A 18 43.97 14.19 8.15
C VAL A 18 43.86 15.50 7.38
N PRO A 19 44.94 16.26 7.13
CA PRO A 19 44.87 17.45 6.28
C PRO A 19 44.90 17.07 4.79
N ILE A 20 43.96 17.65 4.04
CA ILE A 20 43.95 17.60 2.58
C ILE A 20 44.88 18.70 2.07
N VAL A 21 45.97 18.34 1.39
CA VAL A 21 46.85 19.24 0.67
C VAL A 21 46.25 19.43 -0.73
N VAL A 22 45.89 20.68 -1.05
CA VAL A 22 45.48 21.07 -2.40
C VAL A 22 46.72 21.68 -3.08
N ASP A 23 47.24 21.01 -4.09
CA ASP A 23 48.34 21.45 -4.91
C ASP A 23 47.81 22.31 -6.08
N THR A 24 48.17 23.60 -6.07
CA THR A 24 47.80 24.55 -7.11
C THR A 24 49.05 24.87 -7.94
N ALA A 25 49.16 24.25 -9.13
CA ALA A 25 50.17 24.62 -10.12
C ALA A 25 49.64 25.73 -11.06
N PRO A 26 50.43 26.75 -11.35
CA PRO A 26 50.05 27.85 -12.21
C PRO A 26 50.20 27.48 -13.70
N VAL A 27 49.12 27.67 -14.50
CA VAL A 27 49.11 27.55 -15.93
C VAL A 27 49.60 28.86 -16.56
N THR A 28 50.79 28.84 -17.17
CA THR A 28 51.36 29.94 -17.97
C THR A 28 50.76 29.93 -19.40
N LEU A 29 50.06 31.02 -19.72
CA LEU A 29 49.58 31.28 -21.08
C LEU A 29 50.69 31.87 -21.96
N SER A 30 51.13 31.17 -23.00
CA SER A 30 52.00 31.68 -24.06
C SER A 30 51.17 32.37 -25.14
N ARG A 31 51.44 33.67 -25.33
CA ARG A 31 50.92 34.45 -26.49
C ARG A 31 51.75 34.09 -27.72
N ARG A 32 51.10 33.56 -28.76
CA ARG A 32 51.59 33.62 -30.15
C ARG A 32 50.55 34.27 -31.03
N THR A 33 50.91 35.46 -31.51
CA THR A 33 50.21 36.24 -32.51
C THR A 33 50.43 35.60 -33.86
N VAL A 34 49.36 35.27 -34.61
CA VAL A 34 49.45 35.05 -36.07
C VAL A 34 48.26 35.77 -36.71
N LEU A 35 48.62 36.79 -37.51
CA LEU A 35 47.70 37.43 -38.45
C LEU A 35 47.45 36.43 -39.61
N SER A 36 46.17 36.28 -40.02
CA SER A 36 45.89 35.92 -41.43
C SER A 36 44.39 36.14 -41.75
N ALA A 37 44.20 36.98 -42.73
CA ALA A 37 43.24 37.01 -43.82
C ALA A 37 41.76 36.73 -43.50
N VAL A 38 40.94 37.80 -43.59
CA VAL A 38 39.50 37.79 -43.70
C VAL A 38 39.09 37.31 -45.07
N THR A 39 38.53 36.12 -45.18
CA THR A 39 37.72 35.71 -46.33
C THR A 39 36.28 35.61 -45.87
N VAL A 40 35.43 36.58 -46.26
CA VAL A 40 33.98 36.53 -46.00
C VAL A 40 33.37 35.51 -46.97
N VAL A 41 33.02 34.36 -46.42
CA VAL A 41 32.14 33.39 -47.08
C VAL A 41 30.76 33.55 -46.48
N LEU A 42 29.86 34.13 -47.24
CA LEU A 42 28.41 34.15 -46.95
C LEU A 42 27.89 32.70 -47.11
N LEU A 43 27.86 31.92 -46.02
CA LEU A 43 27.14 30.67 -45.96
C LEU A 43 25.70 31.01 -45.53
N SER A 44 24.76 30.90 -46.46
CA SER A 44 23.34 30.83 -46.24
C SER A 44 23.04 29.62 -45.35
N VAL A 45 22.79 29.85 -44.08
CA VAL A 45 22.30 28.84 -43.15
C VAL A 45 20.83 28.57 -43.51
N ALA A 46 20.62 27.58 -44.40
CA ALA A 46 19.32 26.92 -44.46
C ALA A 46 19.12 26.20 -43.13
N GLY A 47 18.26 26.76 -42.30
CA GLY A 47 17.87 26.14 -41.04
C GLY A 47 17.22 24.79 -41.31
N LEU A 48 17.99 23.72 -41.09
CA LEU A 48 17.44 22.38 -40.87
C LEU A 48 16.64 22.46 -39.55
N LEU A 49 15.34 22.66 -39.69
CA LEU A 49 14.38 22.32 -38.66
C LEU A 49 14.54 20.80 -38.43
N VAL A 50 15.35 20.42 -37.43
CA VAL A 50 15.32 19.08 -36.89
C VAL A 50 13.91 18.93 -36.31
N PRO A 51 13.05 18.04 -36.85
CA PRO A 51 11.78 17.78 -36.20
C PRO A 51 12.11 17.24 -34.83
N THR A 52 11.71 17.97 -33.78
CA THR A 52 11.58 17.37 -32.45
C THR A 52 10.75 16.11 -32.64
N PRO A 53 11.21 14.94 -32.15
CA PRO A 53 10.36 13.77 -32.18
C PRO A 53 9.06 14.15 -31.46
N ALA A 54 7.97 14.23 -32.22
CA ALA A 54 6.64 14.28 -31.64
C ALA A 54 6.61 13.11 -30.66
N GLY A 55 6.37 13.45 -29.38
CA GLY A 55 6.14 12.42 -28.39
C GLY A 55 5.12 11.48 -29.00
N SER A 56 5.48 10.20 -29.15
CA SER A 56 4.55 9.20 -29.63
C SER A 56 3.38 9.21 -28.65
N ASP A 57 2.28 9.88 -29.04
CA ASP A 57 0.99 9.59 -28.44
C ASP A 57 0.73 8.12 -28.72
N ALA A 58 1.16 7.28 -27.79
CA ALA A 58 0.86 5.86 -27.82
C ALA A 58 -0.67 5.81 -27.86
N ALA A 59 -1.20 5.23 -28.95
CA ALA A 59 -2.64 5.03 -29.10
C ALA A 59 -3.18 4.47 -27.78
N PRO A 60 -4.27 5.02 -27.22
CA PRO A 60 -4.75 4.62 -25.92
C PRO A 60 -4.85 3.10 -25.87
N SER A 61 -4.18 2.48 -24.91
CA SER A 61 -4.01 1.01 -24.81
C SER A 61 -5.33 0.26 -24.64
N GLY A 62 -6.48 0.96 -24.69
CA GLY A 62 -7.80 0.44 -24.37
C GLY A 62 -7.93 0.03 -22.88
N TRP A 63 -6.92 0.32 -22.08
CA TRP A 63 -6.89 0.08 -20.64
C TRP A 63 -6.70 1.37 -19.88
N ARG A 64 -7.34 1.45 -18.75
CA ARG A 64 -7.20 2.53 -17.78
C ARG A 64 -6.87 1.95 -16.42
N TYR A 65 -5.88 2.56 -15.78
CA TYR A 65 -5.54 2.33 -14.39
C TYR A 65 -5.98 3.54 -13.58
N THR A 66 -6.80 3.31 -12.58
CA THR A 66 -7.18 4.34 -11.61
C THR A 66 -6.47 4.05 -10.31
N MET A 67 -5.75 5.03 -9.81
CA MET A 67 -5.06 4.98 -8.52
C MET A 67 -5.71 5.98 -7.56
N VAL A 68 -5.97 5.53 -6.35
CA VAL A 68 -6.38 6.37 -5.23
C VAL A 68 -5.28 6.38 -4.18
N ALA A 69 -5.02 7.54 -3.58
CA ALA A 69 -3.95 7.69 -2.60
C ALA A 69 -4.22 8.82 -1.64
N PHE A 70 -3.69 8.75 -0.44
CA PHE A 70 -3.45 9.94 0.36
C PHE A 70 -2.02 10.46 0.11
N SER A 71 -1.71 11.67 0.56
CA SER A 71 -0.40 12.28 0.30
C SER A 71 0.50 12.27 1.54
N ASN A 72 1.80 12.45 1.31
CA ASN A 72 2.76 12.64 2.40
C ASN A 72 2.43 13.85 3.30
N SER A 73 1.73 14.84 2.78
CA SER A 73 1.38 16.07 3.48
C SER A 73 0.02 16.02 4.17
N SER A 74 -0.88 15.12 3.74
CA SER A 74 -2.24 15.04 4.30
C SER A 74 -2.82 13.63 4.16
N ALA A 75 -3.29 13.10 5.28
CA ALA A 75 -4.13 11.90 5.31
C ALA A 75 -5.64 12.23 5.35
N ARG A 76 -6.01 13.49 5.19
CA ARG A 76 -7.41 13.95 5.26
C ARG A 76 -8.13 13.90 3.92
N ASP A 77 -7.37 13.85 2.84
CA ASP A 77 -7.87 13.88 1.48
C ASP A 77 -7.36 12.69 0.69
N MET A 78 -8.21 12.14 -0.17
CA MET A 78 -7.86 11.15 -1.16
C MET A 78 -7.74 11.84 -2.52
N ASP A 79 -6.58 11.70 -3.14
CA ASP A 79 -6.32 12.13 -4.51
C ASP A 79 -6.60 10.99 -5.50
N VAL A 80 -6.93 11.34 -6.74
CA VAL A 80 -7.14 10.37 -7.82
C VAL A 80 -6.16 10.62 -8.96
N TYR A 81 -5.55 9.55 -9.40
CA TYR A 81 -4.61 9.52 -10.52
C TYR A 81 -5.06 8.52 -11.58
N GLU A 82 -4.68 8.75 -12.83
CA GLU A 82 -4.92 7.83 -13.94
C GLU A 82 -3.66 7.56 -14.73
N SER A 83 -3.60 6.37 -15.30
CA SER A 83 -2.55 5.92 -16.22
C SER A 83 -3.15 5.02 -17.30
N THR A 84 -2.51 4.94 -18.47
CA THR A 84 -2.84 3.99 -19.54
C THR A 84 -1.93 2.75 -19.56
N ASP A 85 -0.81 2.80 -18.85
CA ASP A 85 0.21 1.74 -18.81
C ASP A 85 0.49 1.20 -17.40
N GLY A 86 -0.15 1.79 -16.37
CA GLY A 86 0.08 1.46 -14.96
C GLY A 86 1.46 1.91 -14.45
N LEU A 87 2.14 2.80 -15.14
CA LEU A 87 3.44 3.33 -14.75
C LEU A 87 3.46 4.86 -14.68
N GLU A 88 3.06 5.52 -15.77
CA GLU A 88 3.01 6.97 -15.84
C GLU A 88 1.63 7.46 -15.40
N TYR A 89 1.53 7.87 -14.13
CA TYR A 89 0.30 8.37 -13.55
C TYR A 89 0.23 9.89 -13.60
N ARG A 90 -0.90 10.41 -14.05
CA ARG A 90 -1.24 11.83 -13.96
C ARG A 90 -2.34 12.05 -12.93
N MET A 91 -2.25 13.12 -12.17
CA MET A 91 -3.33 13.53 -11.25
C MET A 91 -4.56 13.94 -12.03
N VAL A 92 -5.69 13.32 -11.75
CA VAL A 92 -7.01 13.65 -12.33
C VAL A 92 -7.74 14.61 -11.39
N ARG A 93 -7.70 14.34 -10.10
CA ARG A 93 -8.38 15.15 -9.10
C ARG A 93 -7.61 15.17 -7.79
N LYS A 94 -7.20 16.36 -7.37
CA LYS A 94 -6.68 16.62 -6.03
C LYS A 94 -7.85 16.71 -5.06
N SER A 95 -7.69 16.14 -3.85
CA SER A 95 -8.72 16.13 -2.81
C SER A 95 -10.08 15.68 -3.36
N ALA A 96 -10.07 14.59 -4.15
CA ALA A 96 -11.28 14.05 -4.79
C ALA A 96 -12.31 13.58 -3.76
N TYR A 97 -11.85 13.19 -2.58
CA TYR A 97 -12.69 12.78 -1.47
C TYR A 97 -12.10 13.22 -0.13
N ARG A 98 -12.97 13.75 0.71
CA ARG A 98 -12.71 14.02 2.13
C ARG A 98 -13.83 13.40 2.96
N PRO A 99 -13.54 12.41 3.81
CA PRO A 99 -14.56 11.80 4.66
C PRO A 99 -15.03 12.77 5.74
N PRO A 100 -16.31 12.67 6.17
CA PRO A 100 -16.83 13.50 7.26
C PRO A 100 -16.08 13.29 8.59
N THR A 101 -15.45 12.14 8.75
CA THR A 101 -14.82 11.66 10.00
C THR A 101 -13.30 11.87 10.03
N GLY A 102 -12.73 12.67 9.14
CA GLY A 102 -11.38 13.17 9.28
C GLY A 102 -10.35 12.53 8.35
N TYR A 103 -10.00 11.25 8.48
CA TYR A 103 -8.93 10.63 7.68
C TYR A 103 -9.44 9.65 6.63
N VAL A 104 -8.72 9.60 5.49
CA VAL A 104 -8.85 8.58 4.46
C VAL A 104 -7.45 8.05 4.13
N ARG A 105 -7.02 7.02 4.86
CA ARG A 105 -5.72 6.38 4.67
C ARG A 105 -5.91 5.02 4.05
N ASP A 106 -4.86 4.52 3.38
CA ASP A 106 -4.76 3.14 2.92
C ASP A 106 -5.99 2.75 2.08
N ALA A 107 -6.41 3.65 1.16
CA ALA A 107 -7.63 3.45 0.39
C ALA A 107 -7.44 2.40 -0.70
N SER A 108 -8.34 1.43 -0.77
CA SER A 108 -8.43 0.44 -1.85
C SER A 108 -9.65 0.73 -2.73
N ILE A 109 -9.54 0.49 -4.03
CA ILE A 109 -10.57 0.81 -5.04
C ILE A 109 -10.96 -0.40 -5.88
N PHE A 110 -12.25 -0.58 -6.15
CA PHE A 110 -12.75 -1.52 -7.16
C PHE A 110 -14.02 -1.01 -7.85
N ARG A 111 -14.36 -1.60 -8.99
CA ARG A 111 -15.64 -1.38 -9.67
C ARG A 111 -16.58 -2.53 -9.40
N HIS A 112 -17.74 -2.25 -8.85
CA HIS A 112 -18.78 -3.22 -8.57
C HIS A 112 -19.67 -3.47 -9.78
N THR A 113 -20.37 -4.61 -9.82
CA THR A 113 -21.28 -5.00 -10.91
C THR A 113 -22.50 -4.10 -11.07
N ASP A 114 -22.84 -3.30 -10.04
CA ASP A 114 -23.87 -2.26 -10.10
C ASP A 114 -23.45 -1.00 -10.88
N GLY A 115 -22.20 -1.00 -11.39
CA GLY A 115 -21.61 0.09 -12.17
C GLY A 115 -21.02 1.23 -11.34
N TRP A 116 -21.07 1.16 -10.00
CA TRP A 116 -20.39 2.09 -9.13
C TRP A 116 -18.94 1.66 -8.85
N TYR A 117 -18.10 2.65 -8.61
CA TYR A 117 -16.78 2.50 -8.01
C TYR A 117 -16.90 2.67 -6.51
N TYR A 118 -16.22 1.81 -5.79
CA TYR A 118 -16.18 1.84 -4.33
C TYR A 118 -14.75 1.97 -3.84
N VAL A 119 -14.58 2.75 -2.77
CA VAL A 119 -13.36 2.75 -1.96
C VAL A 119 -13.68 2.33 -0.55
N THR A 120 -12.77 1.57 0.04
CA THR A 120 -12.70 1.33 1.48
C THR A 120 -11.39 1.89 2.00
N TYR A 121 -11.36 2.35 3.25
CA TYR A 121 -10.20 3.06 3.79
C TYR A 121 -10.13 2.99 5.31
N THR A 122 -8.94 3.20 5.87
CA THR A 122 -8.70 3.37 7.30
C THR A 122 -9.22 4.72 7.77
N THR A 123 -10.06 4.72 8.80
CA THR A 123 -10.70 5.92 9.36
C THR A 123 -9.85 6.59 10.46
N ALA A 124 -10.28 7.75 10.93
CA ALA A 124 -9.59 8.51 11.98
C ALA A 124 -9.63 7.83 13.36
N ASP A 125 -10.69 7.08 13.67
CA ASP A 125 -10.80 6.35 14.93
C ASP A 125 -9.91 5.09 14.97
N GLY A 126 -9.50 4.62 13.77
CA GLY A 126 -8.64 3.46 13.60
C GLY A 126 -9.28 2.12 13.97
N ALA A 127 -10.53 2.10 14.45
CA ALA A 127 -11.27 0.89 14.80
C ALA A 127 -12.41 0.58 13.83
N SER A 128 -12.71 1.51 12.94
CA SER A 128 -13.68 1.38 11.85
C SER A 128 -12.98 1.44 10.51
N ILE A 129 -13.57 0.85 9.47
CA ILE A 129 -13.21 1.09 8.08
C ILE A 129 -14.30 1.92 7.42
N GLY A 130 -13.89 2.85 6.57
CA GLY A 130 -14.79 3.73 5.86
C GLY A 130 -15.12 3.22 4.46
N PHE A 131 -16.30 3.62 3.95
CA PHE A 131 -16.75 3.32 2.59
C PHE A 131 -17.25 4.58 1.91
N ALA A 132 -16.84 4.75 0.66
CA ALA A 132 -17.35 5.78 -0.24
C ALA A 132 -17.55 5.20 -1.64
N ARG A 133 -18.34 5.89 -2.47
CA ARG A 133 -18.59 5.45 -3.85
C ARG A 133 -18.60 6.61 -4.83
N SER A 134 -18.39 6.29 -6.11
CA SER A 134 -18.39 7.23 -7.23
C SER A 134 -19.02 6.60 -8.48
N ARG A 135 -19.61 7.44 -9.33
CA ARG A 135 -20.04 7.01 -10.68
C ARG A 135 -18.94 7.19 -11.72
N ASP A 136 -18.01 8.09 -11.47
CA ASP A 136 -17.01 8.55 -12.45
C ASP A 136 -15.56 8.43 -11.96
N ARG A 137 -15.32 7.85 -10.78
CA ARG A 137 -14.02 7.69 -10.10
C ARG A 137 -13.40 9.01 -9.59
N VAL A 138 -14.02 10.14 -9.88
CA VAL A 138 -13.48 11.48 -9.61
C VAL A 138 -14.28 12.18 -8.51
N ASN A 139 -15.60 12.02 -8.54
CA ASN A 139 -16.53 12.63 -7.58
C ASN A 139 -17.04 11.54 -6.63
N TRP A 140 -16.63 11.62 -5.39
CA TRP A 140 -16.89 10.60 -4.39
C TRP A 140 -17.90 11.05 -3.34
N SER A 141 -18.76 10.15 -2.93
CA SER A 141 -19.75 10.35 -1.87
C SER A 141 -19.53 9.37 -0.74
N PHE A 142 -19.54 9.88 0.48
CA PHE A 142 -19.51 9.06 1.69
C PHE A 142 -20.70 8.11 1.73
N LEU A 143 -20.46 6.88 2.16
CA LEU A 143 -21.51 5.89 2.39
C LEU A 143 -21.75 5.66 3.88
N TYR A 144 -20.74 5.16 4.58
CA TYR A 144 -20.79 4.86 6.02
C TYR A 144 -19.40 4.49 6.51
N ASN A 145 -19.22 4.51 7.83
CA ASN A 145 -18.13 3.82 8.50
C ASN A 145 -18.67 2.52 9.09
N TRP A 146 -17.90 1.45 8.94
CA TRP A 146 -18.20 0.15 9.51
C TRP A 146 -17.31 -0.06 10.75
N PRO A 147 -17.87 0.01 11.95
CA PRO A 147 -17.15 -0.41 13.15
C PRO A 147 -16.95 -1.92 13.04
N VAL A 148 -15.70 -2.37 12.93
CA VAL A 148 -15.41 -3.78 12.69
C VAL A 148 -15.76 -4.58 13.96
N PRO A 149 -16.81 -5.42 13.92
CA PRO A 149 -17.25 -6.14 15.10
C PRO A 149 -16.27 -7.25 15.43
N LEU A 150 -16.17 -7.50 16.70
CA LEU A 150 -15.49 -8.63 17.26
C LEU A 150 -16.45 -9.77 17.40
N CYS A 151 -16.56 -10.67 16.61
CA CYS A 151 -17.38 -11.86 16.77
C CYS A 151 -18.89 -11.61 17.14
N CYS A 152 -19.76 -12.23 16.38
CA CYS A 152 -21.13 -12.65 16.77
C CYS A 152 -22.22 -11.59 17.01
N ALA A 153 -21.98 -10.31 16.75
CA ALA A 153 -22.98 -9.27 17.06
C ALA A 153 -24.10 -9.10 16.01
N PHE A 154 -24.02 -9.75 14.85
CA PHE A 154 -25.03 -9.60 13.79
C PHE A 154 -25.43 -10.93 13.15
N LEU A 155 -26.23 -11.72 13.89
CA LEU A 155 -27.20 -12.58 13.24
C LEU A 155 -28.45 -11.72 12.97
N PRO A 156 -28.94 -11.62 11.72
CA PRO A 156 -30.21 -10.98 11.44
C PRO A 156 -31.30 -11.82 12.10
N GLY A 157 -31.95 -11.32 13.14
CA GLY A 157 -33.11 -11.98 13.72
C GLY A 157 -33.32 -11.92 15.23
N THR A 158 -32.45 -11.31 16.01
CA THR A 158 -32.70 -11.09 17.44
C THR A 158 -32.81 -9.61 17.75
N GLY A 159 -33.88 -9.01 17.26
CA GLY A 159 -34.32 -7.70 17.72
C GLY A 159 -35.06 -7.85 19.03
N ASP A 160 -34.35 -7.99 20.13
CA ASP A 160 -34.88 -7.68 21.46
C ASP A 160 -33.73 -7.07 22.27
N GLY A 161 -33.81 -5.74 22.39
CA GLY A 161 -32.94 -4.95 23.24
C GLY A 161 -33.12 -5.28 24.72
N ARG A 162 -32.49 -6.33 25.19
CA ARG A 162 -32.26 -6.56 26.61
C ARG A 162 -30.78 -6.81 26.85
N GLY A 163 -30.16 -5.84 27.52
CA GLY A 163 -28.81 -5.93 28.00
C GLY A 163 -28.63 -7.18 28.88
N LEU A 164 -27.66 -8.00 28.52
CA LEU A 164 -27.17 -9.06 29.39
C LEU A 164 -26.27 -8.42 30.45
N GLY A 165 -26.87 -8.29 31.61
CA GLY A 165 -26.24 -7.85 32.85
C GLY A 165 -25.11 -8.79 33.25
N SER A 166 -24.07 -8.19 33.79
CA SER A 166 -22.97 -8.82 34.51
C SER A 166 -23.50 -9.81 35.57
N SER A 167 -23.10 -11.08 35.46
CA SER A 167 -23.12 -11.99 36.58
C SER A 167 -21.71 -12.43 36.91
N SER A 168 -21.20 -11.85 37.99
CA SER A 168 -20.00 -12.32 38.70
C SER A 168 -20.29 -13.65 39.37
N GLY A 169 -19.51 -14.67 39.07
CA GLY A 169 -19.44 -15.92 39.81
C GLY A 169 -18.01 -16.44 39.87
N PRO A 170 -17.53 -16.93 41.01
CA PRO A 170 -16.11 -17.24 41.21
C PRO A 170 -15.78 -18.70 40.89
N GLY A 171 -14.61 -18.89 40.28
CA GLY A 171 -13.71 -20.03 40.53
C GLY A 171 -13.99 -21.33 39.80
N SER A 172 -13.11 -21.69 38.87
CA SER A 172 -12.42 -23.00 38.88
C SER A 172 -11.22 -22.98 37.91
N SER A 173 -10.07 -23.32 38.46
CA SER A 173 -8.84 -23.58 37.78
C SER A 173 -8.94 -24.88 36.95
N GLY A 174 -8.93 -24.79 35.63
CA GLY A 174 -8.82 -25.91 34.73
C GLY A 174 -7.69 -25.65 33.75
N SER A 175 -6.65 -26.49 33.79
CA SER A 175 -5.60 -26.58 32.78
C SER A 175 -6.20 -26.73 31.40
N ALA A 176 -6.11 -25.71 30.58
CA ALA A 176 -6.51 -25.75 29.19
C ALA A 176 -5.28 -26.00 28.33
N GLY A 177 -5.30 -27.09 27.56
CA GLY A 177 -4.36 -27.36 26.50
C GLY A 177 -4.36 -26.23 25.47
N SER A 178 -3.18 -25.85 25.01
CA SER A 178 -2.96 -24.82 24.01
C SER A 178 -3.62 -25.21 22.69
N SER A 179 -4.76 -24.64 22.38
CA SER A 179 -5.27 -24.57 21.02
C SER A 179 -4.73 -23.27 20.42
N ASP A 180 -3.74 -23.38 19.52
CA ASP A 180 -3.10 -22.27 18.80
C ASP A 180 -4.05 -21.63 17.75
N GLY A 181 -5.26 -21.27 18.12
CA GLY A 181 -6.14 -20.42 17.34
C GLY A 181 -6.13 -19.01 17.93
N PRO A 182 -6.08 -17.95 17.11
CA PRO A 182 -6.17 -16.60 17.66
C PRO A 182 -7.51 -16.44 18.38
N SER A 183 -7.46 -16.32 19.67
CA SER A 183 -8.60 -16.00 20.52
C SER A 183 -9.11 -14.61 20.11
N LEU A 184 -10.34 -14.53 19.62
CA LEU A 184 -11.02 -13.26 19.34
C LEU A 184 -11.28 -12.57 20.68
N SER A 185 -10.42 -11.62 21.01
CA SER A 185 -10.66 -10.74 22.15
C SER A 185 -11.92 -9.90 21.91
N PRO A 186 -12.74 -9.62 22.91
CA PRO A 186 -13.98 -8.84 22.74
C PRO A 186 -13.77 -7.37 22.31
N PHE A 187 -12.54 -6.91 22.10
CA PHE A 187 -12.27 -5.50 21.80
C PHE A 187 -11.29 -5.33 20.64
N THR A 188 -11.80 -5.12 19.41
CA THR A 188 -10.99 -4.62 18.32
C THR A 188 -10.54 -3.20 18.64
N THR A 189 -9.24 -2.98 18.73
CA THR A 189 -8.68 -1.66 18.97
C THR A 189 -8.24 -1.00 17.67
N LYS A 190 -7.98 -1.80 16.63
CA LYS A 190 -7.53 -1.31 15.32
C LYS A 190 -8.10 -2.18 14.20
N ALA A 191 -8.55 -1.51 13.12
CA ALA A 191 -8.99 -2.10 11.86
C ALA A 191 -8.41 -1.24 10.73
N TRP A 192 -7.28 -1.67 10.15
CA TRP A 192 -6.47 -0.85 9.25
C TRP A 192 -6.25 -1.51 7.89
N ALA A 193 -5.91 -0.67 6.91
CA ALA A 193 -5.51 -1.05 5.56
C ALA A 193 -6.47 -2.07 4.91
N PRO A 194 -7.76 -1.70 4.75
CA PRO A 194 -8.72 -2.58 4.10
C PRO A 194 -8.47 -2.66 2.61
N GLU A 195 -8.46 -3.90 2.07
CA GLU A 195 -8.24 -4.21 0.67
C GLU A 195 -9.39 -5.00 0.08
N TRP A 196 -9.85 -4.61 -1.12
CA TRP A 196 -10.89 -5.34 -1.83
C TRP A 196 -10.37 -6.66 -2.38
N PHE A 197 -11.18 -7.70 -2.23
CA PHE A 197 -11.00 -8.99 -2.90
C PHE A 197 -12.33 -9.44 -3.52
N VAL A 198 -12.32 -9.68 -4.83
CA VAL A 198 -13.54 -10.09 -5.55
C VAL A 198 -13.30 -11.40 -6.27
N GLU A 199 -14.17 -12.38 -6.04
CA GLU A 199 -14.11 -13.69 -6.67
C GLU A 199 -15.51 -14.24 -6.94
N GLY A 200 -15.79 -14.63 -8.18
CA GLY A 200 -17.07 -15.24 -8.56
C GLY A 200 -18.28 -14.36 -8.23
N GLY A 201 -18.13 -13.04 -8.32
CA GLY A 201 -19.18 -12.08 -7.94
C GLY A 201 -19.29 -11.82 -6.44
N ARG A 202 -18.56 -12.55 -5.59
CA ARG A 202 -18.50 -12.34 -4.15
C ARG A 202 -17.51 -11.25 -3.84
N VAL A 203 -17.93 -10.24 -3.10
CA VAL A 203 -17.11 -9.12 -2.68
C VAL A 203 -16.67 -9.34 -1.23
N SER A 204 -15.40 -9.22 -0.97
CA SER A 204 -14.80 -9.32 0.36
C SER A 204 -13.87 -8.15 0.62
N VAL A 205 -13.62 -7.86 1.88
CA VAL A 205 -12.61 -6.93 2.36
C VAL A 205 -11.62 -7.70 3.23
N ILE A 206 -10.35 -7.58 2.90
CA ILE A 206 -9.24 -8.05 3.73
C ILE A 206 -8.75 -6.85 4.54
N LEU A 207 -8.53 -7.02 5.82
CA LEU A 207 -8.13 -5.92 6.70
C LEU A 207 -7.23 -6.44 7.82
N SER A 208 -6.41 -5.56 8.35
CA SER A 208 -5.52 -5.86 9.47
C SER A 208 -6.19 -5.44 10.76
N MET A 209 -6.44 -6.40 11.66
CA MET A 209 -7.08 -6.13 12.95
C MET A 209 -6.12 -6.37 14.10
N SER A 210 -6.29 -5.58 15.18
CA SER A 210 -5.58 -5.77 16.44
C SER A 210 -6.56 -5.64 17.61
N THR A 211 -6.30 -6.43 18.63
CA THR A 211 -7.05 -6.45 19.91
C THR A 211 -6.18 -5.95 21.06
N GLY A 212 -5.14 -5.16 20.77
CA GLY A 212 -4.16 -4.66 21.73
C GLY A 212 -2.79 -5.33 21.63
N GLY A 213 -2.68 -6.44 20.87
CA GLY A 213 -1.43 -7.10 20.50
C GLY A 213 -0.95 -6.72 19.10
N GLY A 214 -0.23 -7.63 18.42
CA GLY A 214 0.13 -7.50 17.01
C GLY A 214 -1.09 -7.56 16.08
N PHE A 215 -0.92 -7.07 14.86
CA PHE A 215 -1.95 -7.17 13.83
C PHE A 215 -2.08 -8.59 13.28
N VAL A 216 -3.31 -8.99 12.95
CA VAL A 216 -3.61 -10.22 12.22
C VAL A 216 -4.47 -9.85 11.02
N PRO A 217 -4.20 -10.38 9.83
CA PRO A 217 -5.06 -10.20 8.67
C PRO A 217 -6.35 -11.02 8.80
N TYR A 218 -7.47 -10.36 8.52
CA TYR A 218 -8.81 -10.95 8.51
C TYR A 218 -9.46 -10.70 7.16
N VAL A 219 -10.49 -11.49 6.87
CA VAL A 219 -11.39 -11.27 5.73
C VAL A 219 -12.82 -11.25 6.22
N MET A 220 -13.63 -10.34 5.70
CA MET A 220 -15.08 -10.30 5.82
C MET A 220 -15.70 -10.22 4.43
N THR A 221 -16.88 -10.84 4.26
CA THR A 221 -17.56 -10.94 2.97
C THR A 221 -18.89 -10.21 3.01
N ALA A 222 -19.22 -9.47 1.96
CA ALA A 222 -20.52 -8.82 1.82
C ALA A 222 -21.64 -9.86 1.78
N LEU A 223 -22.69 -9.64 2.57
CA LEU A 223 -23.87 -10.48 2.66
C LEU A 223 -25.05 -9.91 1.85
N ASP A 224 -24.92 -8.66 1.40
CA ASP A 224 -25.88 -7.99 0.54
C ASP A 224 -25.20 -7.35 -0.69
N PRO A 225 -25.90 -7.21 -1.81
CA PRO A 225 -25.33 -6.61 -3.02
C PRO A 225 -25.05 -5.10 -2.88
N GLY A 226 -25.64 -4.45 -1.87
CA GLY A 226 -25.42 -3.03 -1.58
C GLY A 226 -24.17 -2.76 -0.76
N LEU A 227 -23.42 -3.80 -0.40
CA LEU A 227 -22.19 -3.72 0.41
C LEU A 227 -22.42 -3.02 1.76
N ARG A 228 -23.56 -3.29 2.41
CA ARG A 228 -23.91 -2.67 3.70
C ARG A 228 -23.94 -3.62 4.88
N ILE A 229 -23.99 -4.92 4.58
CA ILE A 229 -24.02 -5.98 5.58
C ILE A 229 -22.83 -6.90 5.33
N TRP A 230 -22.05 -7.13 6.35
CA TRP A 230 -20.82 -7.91 6.26
C TRP A 230 -20.86 -9.12 7.19
N SER A 231 -20.24 -10.20 6.77
CA SER A 231 -19.97 -11.34 7.65
C SER A 231 -19.07 -10.92 8.81
N PRO A 232 -19.10 -11.64 9.94
CA PRO A 232 -18.04 -11.52 10.92
C PRO A 232 -16.66 -11.70 10.27
N PRO A 233 -15.63 -10.96 10.72
CA PRO A 233 -14.26 -11.13 10.24
C PRO A 233 -13.71 -12.52 10.62
N VAL A 234 -13.05 -13.18 9.67
CA VAL A 234 -12.38 -14.47 9.88
C VAL A 234 -10.89 -14.31 9.60
N PRO A 235 -9.98 -14.80 10.46
CA PRO A 235 -8.55 -14.65 10.24
C PRO A 235 -8.08 -15.43 9.01
N LEU A 236 -7.11 -14.86 8.28
CA LEU A 236 -6.37 -15.60 7.25
C LEU A 236 -5.41 -16.57 7.95
N LEU A 237 -5.64 -17.86 7.75
CA LEU A 237 -4.95 -18.92 8.49
C LEU A 237 -3.47 -19.01 8.08
N SER A 238 -2.61 -19.19 9.09
CA SER A 238 -1.15 -19.41 8.96
C SER A 238 -0.34 -18.21 8.43
N ILE A 239 -0.92 -17.00 8.36
CA ILE A 239 -0.13 -15.77 8.20
C ILE A 239 0.45 -15.38 9.56
N GLY A 240 -0.35 -15.52 10.62
CA GLY A 240 0.08 -15.27 12.00
C GLY A 240 -0.03 -13.81 12.43
N ALA A 241 0.41 -13.57 13.66
CA ALA A 241 0.40 -12.24 14.25
C ALA A 241 1.48 -11.33 13.65
N ASP A 242 1.31 -10.03 13.88
CA ASP A 242 2.23 -8.96 13.49
C ASP A 242 2.39 -8.78 11.96
N HIS A 243 1.28 -9.00 11.25
CA HIS A 243 1.16 -8.77 9.82
C HIS A 243 0.07 -7.72 9.52
N ILE A 244 0.42 -6.77 8.65
CA ILE A 244 -0.44 -5.63 8.28
C ILE A 244 -0.38 -5.43 6.76
N ASP A 245 -1.30 -4.64 6.22
CA ASP A 245 -1.32 -4.26 4.80
C ASP A 245 -1.35 -5.49 3.88
N THR A 246 -2.33 -6.35 4.11
CA THR A 246 -2.43 -7.61 3.35
C THR A 246 -3.32 -7.45 2.15
N THR A 247 -2.76 -7.61 0.95
CA THR A 247 -3.51 -7.78 -0.30
C THR A 247 -3.46 -9.24 -0.76
N VAL A 248 -4.57 -9.75 -1.30
CA VAL A 248 -4.66 -11.10 -1.84
C VAL A 248 -5.07 -11.05 -3.31
N ILE A 249 -4.35 -11.80 -4.14
CA ILE A 249 -4.63 -11.96 -5.56
C ILE A 249 -4.80 -13.45 -5.88
N LYS A 250 -5.82 -13.79 -6.66
CA LYS A 250 -6.00 -15.15 -7.16
C LYS A 250 -5.44 -15.29 -8.57
N VAL A 251 -4.55 -16.25 -8.78
CA VAL A 251 -3.98 -16.61 -10.08
C VAL A 251 -4.20 -18.11 -10.32
N GLY A 252 -5.09 -18.44 -11.24
CA GLY A 252 -5.51 -19.81 -11.43
C GLY A 252 -6.11 -20.39 -10.13
N PRO A 253 -5.63 -21.55 -9.64
CA PRO A 253 -6.12 -22.14 -8.38
C PRO A 253 -5.42 -21.58 -7.14
N THR A 254 -4.44 -20.68 -7.27
CA THR A 254 -3.57 -20.23 -6.19
C THR A 254 -3.96 -18.84 -5.71
N TYR A 255 -4.06 -18.66 -4.39
CA TYR A 255 -4.19 -17.37 -3.73
C TYR A 255 -2.81 -16.92 -3.26
N HIS A 256 -2.43 -15.71 -3.65
CA HIS A 256 -1.18 -15.06 -3.31
C HIS A 256 -1.47 -13.94 -2.33
N ALA A 257 -0.99 -14.04 -1.11
CA ALA A 257 -1.09 -12.99 -0.09
C ALA A 257 0.26 -12.26 0.01
N PHE A 258 0.22 -10.96 -0.18
CA PHE A 258 1.36 -10.07 0.07
C PHE A 258 1.05 -9.29 1.33
N THR A 259 1.89 -9.42 2.34
CA THR A 259 1.62 -8.88 3.68
C THR A 259 2.90 -8.32 4.30
N LYS A 260 2.81 -7.18 4.95
CA LYS A 260 3.94 -6.58 5.65
C LYS A 260 4.12 -7.27 7.00
N ASN A 261 5.28 -7.85 7.23
CA ASN A 261 5.69 -8.24 8.57
C ASN A 261 6.07 -6.97 9.35
N GLU A 262 5.25 -6.61 10.35
CA GLU A 262 5.40 -5.34 11.06
C GLU A 262 6.60 -5.31 12.01
N THR A 263 7.06 -6.47 12.52
CA THR A 263 8.30 -6.57 13.28
C THR A 263 9.54 -6.41 12.38
N LYS A 264 9.59 -7.16 11.27
CA LYS A 264 10.76 -7.23 10.39
C LYS A 264 10.78 -6.15 9.30
N LYS A 265 9.65 -5.45 9.09
CA LYS A 265 9.50 -4.30 8.17
C LYS A 265 9.76 -4.62 6.70
N PHE A 266 9.35 -5.79 6.23
CA PHE A 266 9.40 -6.18 4.82
C PHE A 266 8.11 -6.90 4.40
N ILE A 267 7.88 -6.99 3.08
CA ILE A 267 6.73 -7.72 2.53
C ILE A 267 7.05 -9.21 2.42
N GLN A 268 6.19 -10.04 2.98
CA GLN A 268 6.20 -11.49 2.82
C GLN A 268 5.20 -11.91 1.74
N HIS A 269 5.48 -13.02 1.09
CA HIS A 269 4.63 -13.64 0.09
C HIS A 269 4.14 -14.98 0.59
N GLY A 270 2.84 -15.11 0.83
CA GLY A 270 2.16 -16.35 1.20
C GLY A 270 1.36 -16.92 0.03
N VAL A 271 1.28 -18.23 -0.08
CA VAL A 271 0.47 -18.95 -1.07
C VAL A 271 -0.46 -19.94 -0.42
N ALA A 272 -1.69 -20.07 -0.95
CA ALA A 272 -2.70 -21.01 -0.49
C ALA A 272 -3.58 -21.49 -1.65
N THR A 273 -4.40 -22.52 -1.41
CA THR A 273 -5.42 -23.03 -2.35
C THR A 273 -6.82 -22.55 -2.01
N SER A 274 -6.96 -21.75 -0.95
CA SER A 274 -8.21 -21.15 -0.48
C SER A 274 -7.94 -19.72 -0.02
N LEU A 275 -8.94 -18.83 -0.14
CA LEU A 275 -8.86 -17.46 0.36
C LEU A 275 -8.53 -17.41 1.86
N LEU A 276 -9.12 -18.30 2.64
CA LEU A 276 -8.87 -18.38 4.08
C LEU A 276 -7.51 -18.99 4.43
N GLY A 277 -6.80 -19.59 3.47
CA GLY A 277 -5.57 -20.34 3.73
C GLY A 277 -5.84 -21.84 3.96
N PRO A 278 -4.94 -22.58 4.66
CA PRO A 278 -3.72 -22.07 5.30
C PRO A 278 -2.68 -21.55 4.28
N TYR A 279 -2.10 -20.41 4.59
CA TYR A 279 -1.04 -19.84 3.78
C TYR A 279 0.33 -20.40 4.15
N ARG A 280 1.13 -20.69 3.15
CA ARG A 280 2.53 -21.07 3.31
C ARG A 280 3.41 -19.98 2.71
N PHE A 281 4.31 -19.42 3.51
CA PHE A 281 5.26 -18.42 2.99
C PHE A 281 6.24 -19.06 1.99
N VAL A 282 6.45 -18.36 0.90
CA VAL A 282 7.42 -18.67 -0.15
C VAL A 282 8.51 -17.58 -0.18
N PRO A 283 9.65 -17.82 -0.84
CA PRO A 283 10.66 -16.77 -0.98
C PRO A 283 10.03 -15.49 -1.56
N PRO A 284 10.13 -14.34 -0.86
CA PRO A 284 9.61 -13.08 -1.36
C PRO A 284 10.49 -12.53 -2.47
N GLY A 285 9.97 -11.55 -3.21
CA GLY A 285 10.79 -10.72 -4.08
C GLY A 285 11.78 -9.86 -3.28
N ASN A 286 12.81 -9.37 -3.94
CA ASN A 286 13.74 -8.43 -3.33
C ASN A 286 13.16 -7.01 -3.34
N TRP A 287 12.21 -6.76 -2.45
CA TRP A 287 11.52 -5.45 -2.36
C TRP A 287 12.14 -4.51 -1.34
N GLY A 288 13.14 -4.98 -0.56
CA GLY A 288 13.82 -4.19 0.46
C GLY A 288 13.13 -4.19 1.82
N LEU A 289 13.65 -3.35 2.70
CA LEU A 289 13.12 -3.10 4.05
C LEU A 289 12.41 -1.75 4.11
N LEU A 290 11.58 -1.56 5.13
CA LEU A 290 10.84 -0.34 5.38
C LEU A 290 9.88 -0.01 4.21
N VAL A 291 9.27 -1.06 3.66
CA VAL A 291 8.24 -1.00 2.63
C VAL A 291 6.91 -1.50 3.17
N GLU A 292 5.81 -0.93 2.67
CA GLU A 292 4.44 -1.26 3.09
C GLU A 292 3.44 -1.10 1.93
N GLY A 293 2.16 -1.37 2.19
CA GLY A 293 1.07 -1.12 1.27
C GLY A 293 1.20 -1.78 -0.10
N PRO A 294 1.39 -3.12 -0.18
CA PRO A 294 1.49 -3.80 -1.48
C PRO A 294 0.15 -3.73 -2.21
N ALA A 295 0.09 -3.00 -3.32
CA ALA A 295 -1.06 -2.98 -4.23
C ALA A 295 -0.69 -3.70 -5.53
N VAL A 296 -1.51 -4.65 -5.99
CA VAL A 296 -1.15 -5.53 -7.11
C VAL A 296 -2.19 -5.45 -8.21
N VAL A 297 -1.73 -5.29 -9.46
CA VAL A 297 -2.58 -5.22 -10.63
C VAL A 297 -2.00 -6.02 -11.79
N GLN A 298 -2.87 -6.65 -12.59
CA GLN A 298 -2.43 -7.33 -13.80
C GLN A 298 -2.26 -6.34 -14.95
N LEU A 299 -1.15 -6.46 -15.69
CA LEU A 299 -0.89 -5.70 -16.91
C LEU A 299 -1.54 -6.36 -18.13
N PRO A 300 -1.72 -5.64 -19.27
CA PRO A 300 -2.37 -6.16 -20.46
C PRO A 300 -1.66 -7.36 -21.09
N ASN A 301 -0.35 -7.45 -20.92
CA ASN A 301 0.49 -8.56 -21.39
C ASN A 301 0.45 -9.80 -20.49
N GLY A 302 -0.40 -9.80 -19.45
CA GLY A 302 -0.53 -10.89 -18.50
C GLY A 302 0.45 -10.83 -17.32
N ALA A 303 1.45 -9.96 -17.35
CA ALA A 303 2.33 -9.72 -16.21
C ALA A 303 1.58 -9.10 -15.03
N TRP A 304 2.18 -9.17 -13.86
CA TRP A 304 1.66 -8.56 -12.64
C TRP A 304 2.59 -7.47 -12.17
N ARG A 305 2.04 -6.35 -11.77
CA ARG A 305 2.75 -5.23 -11.16
C ARG A 305 2.33 -5.04 -9.73
N MET A 306 3.30 -4.99 -8.84
CA MET A 306 3.12 -4.62 -7.44
C MET A 306 3.68 -3.22 -7.22
N TYR A 307 2.91 -2.39 -6.55
CA TYR A 307 3.31 -1.08 -6.05
C TYR A 307 3.59 -1.18 -4.56
N LEU A 308 4.56 -0.40 -4.08
CA LEU A 308 5.05 -0.44 -2.71
C LEU A 308 5.38 0.96 -2.21
N ASP A 309 4.97 1.25 -0.99
CA ASP A 309 5.31 2.50 -0.29
C ASP A 309 6.60 2.32 0.52
N ALA A 310 7.70 2.92 0.07
CA ALA A 310 8.93 3.02 0.84
C ALA A 310 8.83 4.21 1.81
N TYR A 311 7.95 4.08 2.78
CA TYR A 311 7.38 5.13 3.63
C TYR A 311 8.38 5.97 4.42
N ARG A 312 9.57 5.47 4.72
CA ARG A 312 10.59 6.22 5.47
C ARG A 312 11.32 7.26 4.65
N ASN A 313 11.44 7.04 3.35
CA ASN A 313 12.13 7.94 2.44
C ASN A 313 11.20 8.63 1.42
N GLY A 314 9.89 8.44 1.57
CA GLY A 314 8.86 9.04 0.73
C GLY A 314 8.87 8.55 -0.71
N ARG A 315 9.53 7.42 -1.03
CA ARG A 315 9.55 6.88 -2.40
C ARG A 315 8.39 5.93 -2.61
N TYR A 316 7.86 5.95 -3.83
CA TYR A 316 6.91 4.96 -4.29
C TYR A 316 7.56 4.06 -5.33
N LEU A 317 7.47 2.75 -5.13
CA LEU A 317 8.21 1.75 -5.88
C LEU A 317 7.26 0.83 -6.64
N TYR A 318 7.76 0.16 -7.67
CA TYR A 318 7.08 -0.96 -8.32
C TYR A 318 8.04 -2.10 -8.62
N SER A 319 7.47 -3.29 -8.78
CA SER A 319 8.14 -4.53 -9.17
C SER A 319 7.19 -5.35 -10.04
N ASP A 320 7.70 -5.99 -11.07
CA ASP A 320 6.90 -6.76 -12.01
C ASP A 320 7.22 -8.25 -11.94
N SER A 321 6.20 -9.08 -12.18
CA SER A 321 6.31 -10.53 -12.33
C SER A 321 5.68 -10.98 -13.64
N THR A 322 6.39 -11.79 -14.42
CA THR A 322 5.93 -12.33 -15.71
C THR A 322 5.67 -13.83 -15.68
N ASP A 323 5.85 -14.49 -14.52
CA ASP A 323 5.81 -15.92 -14.36
C ASP A 323 4.75 -16.42 -13.36
N GLY A 324 3.66 -15.63 -13.21
CA GLY A 324 2.58 -15.95 -12.28
C GLY A 324 2.96 -15.74 -10.82
N MET A 325 3.66 -14.67 -10.52
CA MET A 325 4.08 -14.24 -9.18
C MET A 325 5.11 -15.15 -8.51
N ARG A 326 5.83 -15.99 -9.29
CA ARG A 326 6.89 -16.85 -8.74
C ARG A 326 8.18 -16.08 -8.52
N THR A 327 8.52 -15.19 -9.46
CA THR A 327 9.67 -14.29 -9.34
C THR A 327 9.27 -12.85 -9.64
N TRP A 328 10.06 -11.92 -9.13
CA TRP A 328 9.81 -10.49 -9.23
C TRP A 328 11.06 -9.73 -9.65
N THR A 329 10.91 -8.73 -10.49
CA THR A 329 12.02 -7.86 -10.87
C THR A 329 12.53 -7.06 -9.66
N PRO A 330 13.78 -6.59 -9.69
CA PRO A 330 14.22 -5.58 -8.73
C PRO A 330 13.30 -4.38 -8.71
N VAL A 331 13.08 -3.79 -7.52
CA VAL A 331 12.24 -2.61 -7.38
C VAL A 331 12.78 -1.42 -8.15
N LYS A 332 11.88 -0.66 -8.75
CA LYS A 332 12.15 0.62 -9.42
C LYS A 332 11.25 1.69 -8.83
N GLN A 333 11.71 2.92 -8.88
CA GLN A 333 10.89 4.06 -8.46
C GLN A 333 9.87 4.38 -9.57
N ILE A 334 8.62 4.58 -9.16
CA ILE A 334 7.57 4.98 -10.09
C ILE A 334 7.75 6.47 -10.44
N PRO A 335 7.71 6.85 -11.73
CA PRO A 335 7.90 8.24 -12.11
C PRO A 335 6.71 9.13 -11.72
N GLY A 336 6.96 10.41 -11.55
CA GLY A 336 5.94 11.45 -11.41
C GLY A 336 5.24 11.53 -10.05
N ILE A 337 4.89 10.40 -9.43
CA ILE A 337 4.13 10.35 -8.18
C ILE A 337 4.96 9.96 -6.95
N SER A 338 6.15 9.42 -7.15
CA SER A 338 7.07 9.11 -6.05
C SER A 338 7.43 10.39 -5.29
N GLY A 339 7.38 10.33 -3.97
CA GLY A 339 7.55 11.51 -3.10
C GLY A 339 6.25 12.24 -2.77
N THR A 340 5.15 11.90 -3.44
CA THR A 340 3.84 12.57 -3.24
C THR A 340 2.84 11.65 -2.58
N VAL A 341 2.67 10.44 -3.11
CA VAL A 341 1.62 9.50 -2.69
C VAL A 341 2.08 8.57 -1.57
N ARG A 342 1.10 8.09 -0.82
CA ARG A 342 1.25 7.09 0.23
C ARG A 342 0.20 6.00 0.04
N HIS A 343 0.57 4.75 0.31
CA HIS A 343 -0.24 3.54 0.39
C HIS A 343 -1.42 3.58 -0.59
N VAL A 344 -1.16 3.31 -1.88
CA VAL A 344 -2.13 3.47 -2.96
C VAL A 344 -3.03 2.24 -3.10
N GLY A 345 -4.28 2.45 -3.49
CA GLY A 345 -5.13 1.44 -4.12
C GLY A 345 -5.13 1.62 -5.63
N VAL A 346 -5.04 0.52 -6.38
CA VAL A 346 -5.01 0.57 -7.85
C VAL A 346 -6.01 -0.41 -8.45
N MET A 347 -6.75 0.06 -9.44
CA MET A 347 -7.69 -0.72 -10.22
C MET A 347 -7.38 -0.58 -11.71
N ARG A 348 -7.56 -1.67 -12.48
CA ARG A 348 -7.51 -1.67 -13.95
C ARG A 348 -8.86 -2.00 -14.54
N GLU A 349 -9.25 -1.29 -15.57
CA GLU A 349 -10.47 -1.56 -16.35
C GLU A 349 -10.27 -1.26 -17.84
N ARG A 350 -11.21 -1.68 -18.69
CA ARG A 350 -11.27 -1.21 -20.08
C ARG A 350 -11.65 0.27 -20.10
N ALA A 351 -10.94 1.06 -20.93
CA ALA A 351 -11.16 2.51 -21.08
C ALA A 351 -12.42 2.82 -21.87
#